data_af3f047efbeeda6ded17ee301a344640
#
_entry.id   af3f047efbeeda6ded17ee301a344640
#
_cell.length_a   1.000
_cell.length_b   1.000
_cell.length_c   1.000
_cell.angle_alpha   90.00
_cell.angle_beta   90.00
_cell.angle_gamma   90.00
#
_symmetry.space_group_name_H-M   'P 1'
#
loop_
_entity.id
_entity.type
_entity.pdbx_description
1 polymer ?
#
loop_
_entity_poly.entity_id
_entity_poly.type
_entity_poly.pdbx_seq_one_letter_code
_entity_poly.pdbx_strand_id
1 'polypeptide(L)'
;MKKILLKGAIIYFLILLMASICHAQSVKDAGQLRVIGTQLSDQRGNAIALHGASLGWSCFHPRFYTEGTVKWLKKDWNCTIIRAAMGVEPKKGYLEDKHTSEALITAVVDAAIKADLYVIIDWHSHNIRTEGAVDFFDRMSKKYNKYPHVIYEIFNEPERIEWSEVKAFRKNLSKRSEPTTLTILFL
;
A
#
# COMPACT_ATOMS: atom_id res chain seq x y z
N MET A 1 -3.10 -53.00 13.02
CA MET A 1 -3.93 -52.18 12.16
C MET A 1 -4.55 -50.97 12.85
N LYS A 2 -5.28 -51.07 13.97
CA LYS A 2 -5.92 -49.92 14.66
C LYS A 2 -4.97 -48.76 15.07
N LYS A 3 -3.74 -49.06 15.54
CA LYS A 3 -2.73 -48.02 15.93
C LYS A 3 -2.17 -47.22 14.75
N ILE A 4 -2.11 -47.83 13.54
CA ILE A 4 -1.63 -47.13 12.31
C ILE A 4 -2.72 -46.19 11.79
N LEU A 5 -3.97 -46.61 11.80
CA LEU A 5 -5.13 -45.80 11.41
C LEU A 5 -5.29 -44.57 12.34
N LEU A 6 -5.09 -44.75 13.65
CA LEU A 6 -5.18 -43.63 14.60
C LEU A 6 -4.06 -42.62 14.38
N LYS A 7 -2.81 -43.06 14.13
CA LYS A 7 -1.69 -42.15 13.81
C LYS A 7 -1.94 -41.37 12.52
N GLY A 8 -2.46 -42.03 11.47
CA GLY A 8 -2.81 -41.38 10.21
C GLY A 8 -3.92 -40.35 10.38
N ALA A 9 -4.95 -40.63 11.18
CA ALA A 9 -6.02 -39.69 11.47
C ALA A 9 -5.54 -38.45 12.25
N ILE A 10 -4.61 -38.63 13.20
CA ILE A 10 -4.03 -37.51 13.97
C ILE A 10 -3.17 -36.60 13.06
N ILE A 11 -2.35 -37.20 12.18
CA ILE A 11 -1.52 -36.43 11.24
C ILE A 11 -2.43 -35.67 10.26
N TYR A 12 -3.47 -36.27 9.74
CA TYR A 12 -4.42 -35.61 8.84
C TYR A 12 -5.17 -34.47 9.53
N PHE A 13 -5.56 -34.65 10.78
CA PHE A 13 -6.19 -33.61 11.59
C PHE A 13 -5.25 -32.44 11.90
N LEU A 14 -3.97 -32.72 12.18
CA LEU A 14 -2.94 -31.68 12.36
C LEU A 14 -2.67 -30.89 11.08
N ILE A 15 -2.64 -31.56 9.92
CA ILE A 15 -2.51 -30.91 8.61
C ILE A 15 -3.71 -30.01 8.31
N LEU A 16 -4.92 -30.47 8.61
CA LEU A 16 -6.15 -29.66 8.50
C LEU A 16 -6.15 -28.45 9.44
N LEU A 17 -5.66 -28.59 10.67
CA LEU A 17 -5.50 -27.46 11.60
C LEU A 17 -4.47 -26.43 11.08
N MET A 18 -3.38 -26.87 10.49
CA MET A 18 -2.35 -25.96 9.92
C MET A 18 -2.83 -25.27 8.64
N ALA A 19 -3.70 -25.89 7.86
CA ALA A 19 -4.28 -25.29 6.65
C ALA A 19 -5.29 -24.16 6.97
N SER A 20 -5.77 -24.05 8.20
CA SER A 20 -6.80 -23.09 8.60
C SER A 20 -6.29 -21.69 8.94
N ILE A 21 -4.99 -21.40 8.83
CA ILE A 21 -4.39 -20.15 9.33
C ILE A 21 -4.06 -19.14 8.20
N CYS A 22 -4.31 -19.48 6.95
CA CYS A 22 -4.09 -18.53 5.86
C CYS A 22 -5.37 -17.72 5.57
N HIS A 23 -5.81 -16.91 6.54
CA HIS A 23 -6.81 -15.89 6.26
C HIS A 23 -6.13 -14.72 5.56
N ALA A 24 -6.68 -14.30 4.41
CA ALA A 24 -6.31 -13.03 3.81
C ALA A 24 -6.53 -11.93 4.85
N GLN A 25 -5.44 -11.34 5.34
CA GLN A 25 -5.48 -10.40 6.46
C GLN A 25 -6.17 -9.11 6.02
N SER A 26 -7.37 -8.88 6.53
CA SER A 26 -8.10 -7.64 6.33
C SER A 26 -7.50 -6.51 7.16
N VAL A 27 -7.75 -5.26 6.77
CA VAL A 27 -7.32 -4.10 7.57
C VAL A 27 -8.02 -4.09 8.94
N LYS A 28 -9.28 -4.54 9.00
CA LYS A 28 -10.02 -4.67 10.26
C LYS A 28 -9.34 -5.60 11.25
N ASP A 29 -8.71 -6.67 10.78
CA ASP A 29 -8.03 -7.64 11.62
C ASP A 29 -6.60 -7.19 11.98
N ALA A 30 -5.86 -6.67 11.00
CA ALA A 30 -4.44 -6.31 11.14
C ALA A 30 -4.23 -4.89 11.68
N GLY A 31 -5.13 -3.95 11.38
CA GLY A 31 -5.04 -2.55 11.82
C GLY A 31 -3.89 -1.78 11.19
N GLN A 32 -3.34 -0.84 11.95
CA GLN A 32 -2.22 -0.02 11.49
C GLN A 32 -0.94 -0.86 11.36
N LEU A 33 -0.35 -0.85 10.17
CA LEU A 33 0.92 -1.52 9.93
C LEU A 33 2.09 -0.76 10.56
N ARG A 34 3.12 -1.51 10.95
CA ARG A 34 4.38 -0.99 11.45
C ARG A 34 5.55 -1.88 11.07
N VAL A 35 6.75 -1.34 11.07
CA VAL A 35 7.99 -2.12 10.91
C VAL A 35 8.56 -2.40 12.28
N ILE A 36 8.78 -3.68 12.60
CA ILE A 36 9.41 -4.14 13.85
C ILE A 36 10.65 -4.96 13.48
N GLY A 37 11.83 -4.41 13.77
CA GLY A 37 13.08 -4.99 13.28
C GLY A 37 13.13 -4.96 11.75
N THR A 38 13.16 -6.12 11.13
CA THR A 38 13.19 -6.29 9.65
C THR A 38 11.86 -6.79 9.07
N GLN A 39 10.78 -6.80 9.87
CA GLN A 39 9.51 -7.36 9.45
C GLN A 39 8.41 -6.31 9.41
N LEU A 40 7.55 -6.39 8.37
CA LEU A 40 6.26 -5.73 8.36
C LEU A 40 5.36 -6.46 9.36
N SER A 41 4.69 -5.70 10.23
CA SER A 41 3.88 -6.25 11.30
C SER A 41 2.53 -5.56 11.39
N ASP A 42 1.54 -6.29 11.92
CA ASP A 42 0.22 -5.76 12.25
C ASP A 42 0.29 -4.84 13.51
N GLN A 43 -0.84 -4.28 13.90
CA GLN A 43 -0.93 -3.42 15.09
C GLN A 43 -0.58 -4.14 16.40
N ARG A 44 -0.67 -5.47 16.44
CA ARG A 44 -0.36 -6.31 17.61
C ARG A 44 1.10 -6.77 17.63
N GLY A 45 1.86 -6.49 16.57
CA GLY A 45 3.26 -6.88 16.42
C GLY A 45 3.48 -8.23 15.76
N ASN A 46 2.44 -8.88 15.23
CA ASN A 46 2.59 -10.12 14.48
C ASN A 46 3.07 -9.82 13.05
N ALA A 47 4.00 -10.63 12.55
CA ALA A 47 4.44 -10.52 11.17
C ALA A 47 3.27 -10.70 10.19
N ILE A 48 3.23 -9.86 9.15
CA ILE A 48 2.18 -9.88 8.14
C ILE A 48 2.79 -9.90 6.74
N ALA A 49 2.19 -10.67 5.85
CA ALA A 49 2.50 -10.66 4.43
C ALA A 49 1.30 -10.12 3.65
N LEU A 50 1.54 -9.13 2.80
CA LEU A 50 0.54 -8.56 1.91
C LEU A 50 0.82 -9.00 0.48
N HIS A 51 -0.23 -9.25 -0.29
CA HIS A 51 -0.12 -9.53 -1.71
C HIS A 51 -1.14 -8.72 -2.50
N GLY A 52 -0.76 -8.29 -3.67
CA GLY A 52 -1.64 -7.43 -4.45
C GLY A 52 -1.05 -7.01 -5.79
N ALA A 53 -1.61 -5.95 -6.35
CA ALA A 53 -1.24 -5.47 -7.66
C ALA A 53 -0.96 -3.97 -7.66
N SER A 54 0.03 -3.55 -8.46
CA SER A 54 0.21 -2.17 -8.85
C SER A 54 -0.62 -1.89 -10.11
N LEU A 55 -1.35 -0.76 -10.11
CA LEU A 55 -2.17 -0.38 -11.26
C LEU A 55 -1.35 0.24 -12.40
N GLY A 56 -0.02 0.37 -12.21
CA GLY A 56 0.87 1.07 -13.13
C GLY A 56 0.65 2.59 -13.13
N TRP A 57 1.39 3.30 -13.95
CA TRP A 57 1.34 4.76 -14.03
C TRP A 57 -0.06 5.29 -14.32
N SER A 58 -0.62 6.11 -13.44
CA SER A 58 -1.98 6.63 -13.57
C SER A 58 -2.22 7.40 -14.88
N CYS A 59 -1.22 8.14 -15.34
CA CYS A 59 -1.25 8.91 -16.59
C CYS A 59 -1.28 8.03 -17.85
N PHE A 60 -0.73 6.82 -17.81
CA PHE A 60 -0.73 5.87 -18.94
C PHE A 60 -1.88 4.88 -18.87
N HIS A 61 -2.36 4.57 -17.67
CA HIS A 61 -3.37 3.53 -17.44
C HIS A 61 -4.59 4.02 -16.64
N PRO A 62 -5.15 5.22 -16.91
CA PRO A 62 -6.23 5.81 -16.10
C PRO A 62 -7.48 4.93 -16.04
N ARG A 63 -7.72 4.08 -17.07
CA ARG A 63 -8.86 3.16 -17.14
C ARG A 63 -8.92 2.14 -15.99
N PHE A 64 -7.78 1.86 -15.34
CA PHE A 64 -7.73 0.92 -14.22
C PHE A 64 -7.95 1.59 -12.85
N TYR A 65 -7.93 2.93 -12.81
CA TYR A 65 -8.10 3.69 -11.57
C TYR A 65 -9.59 3.86 -11.23
N THR A 66 -10.27 2.73 -11.00
CA THR A 66 -11.71 2.68 -10.74
C THR A 66 -12.05 1.77 -9.57
N GLU A 67 -13.20 2.04 -8.92
CA GLU A 67 -13.75 1.16 -7.88
C GLU A 67 -13.97 -0.28 -8.40
N GLY A 68 -14.36 -0.43 -9.67
CA GLY A 68 -14.58 -1.74 -10.29
C GLY A 68 -13.31 -2.57 -10.34
N THR A 69 -12.18 -1.98 -10.71
CA THR A 69 -10.87 -2.66 -10.72
C THR A 69 -10.47 -3.12 -9.32
N VAL A 70 -10.60 -2.26 -8.32
CA VAL A 70 -10.26 -2.60 -6.92
C VAL A 70 -11.12 -3.76 -6.41
N LYS A 71 -12.42 -3.71 -6.65
CA LYS A 71 -13.35 -4.78 -6.29
C LYS A 71 -13.02 -6.11 -6.97
N TRP A 72 -12.70 -6.06 -8.26
CA TRP A 72 -12.32 -7.25 -9.02
C TRP A 72 -11.03 -7.88 -8.49
N LEU A 73 -9.98 -7.09 -8.27
CA LEU A 73 -8.72 -7.56 -7.71
C LEU A 73 -8.89 -8.19 -6.32
N LYS A 74 -9.73 -7.59 -5.47
CA LYS A 74 -10.06 -8.19 -4.17
C LYS A 74 -10.77 -9.54 -4.33
N LYS A 75 -11.82 -9.57 -5.17
CA LYS A 75 -12.71 -10.73 -5.27
C LYS A 75 -12.06 -11.93 -5.97
N ASP A 76 -11.41 -11.67 -7.12
CA ASP A 76 -10.97 -12.73 -8.02
C ASP A 76 -9.49 -13.10 -7.82
N TRP A 77 -8.69 -12.15 -7.27
CA TRP A 77 -7.27 -12.35 -7.01
C TRP A 77 -6.92 -12.40 -5.51
N ASN A 78 -7.92 -12.22 -4.64
CA ASN A 78 -7.75 -12.17 -3.19
C ASN A 78 -6.69 -11.16 -2.73
N CYS A 79 -6.53 -10.06 -3.47
CA CYS A 79 -5.57 -9.03 -3.09
C CYS A 79 -5.88 -8.48 -1.69
N THR A 80 -4.82 -8.21 -0.93
CA THR A 80 -4.87 -7.57 0.39
C THR A 80 -4.35 -6.14 0.35
N ILE A 81 -3.68 -5.77 -0.75
CA ILE A 81 -3.14 -4.43 -0.98
C ILE A 81 -3.22 -4.05 -2.45
N ILE A 82 -3.42 -2.76 -2.73
CA ILE A 82 -3.35 -2.17 -4.07
C ILE A 82 -2.34 -1.03 -4.07
N ARG A 83 -1.54 -0.90 -5.12
CA ARG A 83 -0.63 0.24 -5.29
C ARG A 83 -1.17 1.17 -6.36
N ALA A 84 -1.45 2.41 -5.96
CA ALA A 84 -1.89 3.49 -6.81
C ALA A 84 -0.68 4.37 -7.18
N ALA A 85 -0.07 4.07 -8.33
CA ALA A 85 1.15 4.70 -8.82
C ALA A 85 0.82 6.00 -9.57
N MET A 86 0.90 7.13 -8.89
CA MET A 86 0.62 8.44 -9.51
C MET A 86 1.78 8.92 -10.35
N GLY A 87 1.64 8.90 -11.66
CA GLY A 87 2.66 9.44 -12.57
C GLY A 87 2.87 10.94 -12.35
N VAL A 88 4.11 11.35 -12.11
CA VAL A 88 4.44 12.73 -11.76
C VAL A 88 4.88 13.54 -12.97
N GLU A 89 5.98 13.15 -13.64
CA GLU A 89 6.60 13.91 -14.74
C GLU A 89 5.99 13.68 -16.13
N PRO A 90 5.50 12.48 -16.47
CA PRO A 90 5.04 12.23 -17.84
C PRO A 90 3.86 13.14 -18.23
N LYS A 91 3.65 13.23 -19.55
CA LYS A 91 2.48 13.91 -20.11
C LYS A 91 1.20 13.39 -19.46
N LYS A 92 0.31 14.31 -19.08
CA LYS A 92 -0.90 14.03 -18.29
C LYS A 92 -0.62 13.53 -16.87
N GLY A 93 0.61 13.63 -16.39
CA GLY A 93 0.95 13.35 -15.00
C GLY A 93 0.64 14.54 -14.09
N TYR A 94 0.99 14.38 -12.82
CA TYR A 94 0.65 15.35 -11.77
C TYR A 94 1.16 16.76 -12.05
N LEU A 95 2.35 16.93 -12.64
CA LEU A 95 2.89 18.26 -12.92
C LEU A 95 2.12 19.02 -14.00
N GLU A 96 1.46 18.31 -14.92
CA GLU A 96 0.60 18.93 -15.96
C GLU A 96 -0.86 19.05 -15.51
N ASP A 97 -1.41 18.00 -14.88
CA ASP A 97 -2.81 17.94 -14.51
C ASP A 97 -2.97 17.35 -13.09
N LYS A 98 -2.76 18.21 -12.09
CA LYS A 98 -2.92 17.87 -10.68
C LYS A 98 -4.31 17.35 -10.36
N HIS A 99 -5.34 18.00 -10.91
CA HIS A 99 -6.71 17.68 -10.58
C HIS A 99 -7.10 16.26 -11.02
N THR A 100 -6.83 15.91 -12.27
CA THR A 100 -7.11 14.57 -12.78
C THR A 100 -6.25 13.52 -12.09
N SER A 101 -4.96 13.80 -11.86
CA SER A 101 -4.07 12.87 -11.16
C SER A 101 -4.55 12.56 -9.75
N GLU A 102 -4.91 13.57 -8.97
CA GLU A 102 -5.45 13.37 -7.62
C GLU A 102 -6.81 12.68 -7.61
N ALA A 103 -7.68 12.98 -8.58
CA ALA A 103 -8.97 12.31 -8.70
C ALA A 103 -8.81 10.80 -8.95
N LEU A 104 -7.87 10.40 -9.80
CA LEU A 104 -7.56 8.99 -10.07
C LEU A 104 -7.06 8.28 -8.79
N ILE A 105 -6.10 8.87 -8.09
CA ILE A 105 -5.58 8.30 -6.84
C ILE A 105 -6.69 8.20 -5.79
N THR A 106 -7.45 9.26 -5.59
CA THR A 106 -8.55 9.29 -4.64
C THR A 106 -9.59 8.21 -4.92
N ALA A 107 -9.95 7.99 -6.17
CA ALA A 107 -10.90 6.95 -6.55
C ALA A 107 -10.43 5.53 -6.12
N VAL A 108 -9.14 5.24 -6.27
CA VAL A 108 -8.56 3.96 -5.85
C VAL A 108 -8.49 3.86 -4.33
N VAL A 109 -8.04 4.93 -3.64
CA VAL A 109 -7.91 4.94 -2.18
C VAL A 109 -9.27 4.77 -1.50
N ASP A 110 -10.28 5.54 -1.93
CA ASP A 110 -11.62 5.46 -1.38
C ASP A 110 -12.23 4.06 -1.62
N ALA A 111 -11.99 3.47 -2.80
CA ALA A 111 -12.42 2.12 -3.12
C ALA A 111 -11.73 1.04 -2.27
N ALA A 112 -10.42 1.18 -2.02
CA ALA A 112 -9.64 0.26 -1.19
C ALA A 112 -10.11 0.30 0.27
N ILE A 113 -10.33 1.50 0.82
CA ILE A 113 -10.89 1.68 2.17
C ILE A 113 -12.25 0.99 2.29
N LYS A 114 -13.16 1.24 1.33
CA LYS A 114 -14.47 0.63 1.29
C LYS A 114 -14.43 -0.90 1.15
N ALA A 115 -13.42 -1.39 0.45
CA ALA A 115 -13.19 -2.81 0.24
C ALA A 115 -12.37 -3.48 1.36
N ASP A 116 -11.95 -2.76 2.40
CA ASP A 116 -11.11 -3.28 3.48
C ASP A 116 -9.78 -3.86 2.97
N LEU A 117 -9.07 -3.07 2.14
CA LEU A 117 -7.76 -3.34 1.58
C LEU A 117 -6.76 -2.28 2.03
N TYR A 118 -5.51 -2.66 2.18
CA TYR A 118 -4.43 -1.68 2.22
C TYR A 118 -4.25 -1.02 0.86
N VAL A 119 -3.77 0.21 0.85
CA VAL A 119 -3.47 0.95 -0.37
C VAL A 119 -2.20 1.76 -0.23
N ILE A 120 -1.32 1.63 -1.20
CA ILE A 120 -0.12 2.46 -1.32
C ILE A 120 -0.47 3.65 -2.21
N ILE A 121 -0.30 4.86 -1.67
CA ILE A 121 -0.29 6.09 -2.45
C ILE A 121 1.16 6.35 -2.82
N ASP A 122 1.49 6.16 -4.08
CA ASP A 122 2.85 6.26 -4.59
C ASP A 122 3.04 7.54 -5.42
N TRP A 123 3.98 8.36 -4.98
CA TRP A 123 4.56 9.45 -5.76
C TRP A 123 5.52 8.86 -6.79
N HIS A 124 4.96 8.45 -7.93
CA HIS A 124 5.65 7.69 -8.95
C HIS A 124 6.54 8.58 -9.81
N SER A 125 7.71 8.87 -9.29
CA SER A 125 8.71 9.78 -9.84
C SER A 125 10.09 9.14 -9.80
N HIS A 126 10.94 9.48 -10.78
CA HIS A 126 12.36 9.14 -10.81
C HIS A 126 13.25 10.31 -10.38
N ASN A 127 12.66 11.47 -10.08
CA ASN A 127 13.36 12.68 -9.70
C ASN A 127 12.78 13.30 -8.43
N ILE A 128 13.62 13.96 -7.67
CA ILE A 128 13.18 14.74 -6.51
C ILE A 128 12.36 15.94 -6.99
N ARG A 129 11.09 15.99 -6.59
CA ARG A 129 10.12 17.06 -6.89
C ARG A 129 9.52 17.56 -5.59
N THR A 130 10.36 18.15 -4.74
CA THR A 130 10.03 18.45 -3.33
C THR A 130 8.76 19.26 -3.16
N GLU A 131 8.58 20.36 -3.87
CA GLU A 131 7.41 21.25 -3.71
C GLU A 131 6.11 20.54 -4.05
N GLY A 132 6.07 19.86 -5.19
CA GLY A 132 4.91 19.09 -5.63
C GLY A 132 4.56 17.95 -4.67
N ALA A 133 5.58 17.22 -4.22
CA ALA A 133 5.40 16.10 -3.29
C ALA A 133 4.90 16.58 -1.92
N VAL A 134 5.48 17.66 -1.37
CA VAL A 134 5.06 18.26 -0.10
C VAL A 134 3.60 18.70 -0.18
N ASP A 135 3.22 19.40 -1.24
CA ASP A 135 1.86 19.87 -1.48
C ASP A 135 0.85 18.70 -1.59
N PHE A 136 1.20 17.68 -2.35
CA PHE A 136 0.38 16.48 -2.53
C PHE A 136 0.20 15.69 -1.23
N PHE A 137 1.30 15.32 -0.56
CA PHE A 137 1.22 14.51 0.65
C PHE A 137 0.62 15.24 1.84
N ASP A 138 0.74 16.58 1.92
CA ASP A 138 0.03 17.38 2.93
C ASP A 138 -1.50 17.22 2.78
N ARG A 139 -2.02 17.28 1.54
CA ARG A 139 -3.45 17.07 1.31
C ARG A 139 -3.88 15.63 1.53
N MET A 140 -3.11 14.66 1.02
CA MET A 140 -3.45 13.24 1.16
C MET A 140 -3.40 12.78 2.62
N SER A 141 -2.38 13.21 3.38
CA SER A 141 -2.29 12.86 4.79
C SER A 141 -3.43 13.48 5.61
N LYS A 142 -3.80 14.73 5.38
CA LYS A 142 -4.97 15.35 6.03
C LYS A 142 -6.27 14.63 5.71
N LYS A 143 -6.46 14.20 4.47
CA LYS A 143 -7.66 13.50 4.03
C LYS A 143 -7.78 12.11 4.63
N TYR A 144 -6.65 11.39 4.74
CA TYR A 144 -6.65 9.97 5.05
C TYR A 144 -6.00 9.58 6.38
N ASN A 145 -5.65 10.52 7.25
CA ASN A 145 -4.97 10.27 8.54
C ASN A 145 -5.71 9.34 9.51
N LYS A 146 -7.01 9.18 9.34
CA LYS A 146 -7.86 8.32 10.19
C LYS A 146 -7.93 6.86 9.71
N TYR A 147 -7.36 6.58 8.54
CA TYR A 147 -7.50 5.27 7.90
C TYR A 147 -6.19 4.48 7.98
N PRO A 148 -6.15 3.39 8.76
CA PRO A 148 -4.98 2.51 8.83
C PRO A 148 -4.68 1.79 7.51
N HIS A 149 -5.56 1.91 6.52
CA HIS A 149 -5.46 1.35 5.19
C HIS A 149 -4.31 1.95 4.35
N VAL A 150 -3.95 3.22 4.63
CA VAL A 150 -3.13 4.01 3.72
C VAL A 150 -1.65 3.95 4.09
N ILE A 151 -0.85 3.63 3.09
CA ILE A 151 0.60 3.60 3.12
C ILE A 151 1.08 4.65 2.12
N TYR A 152 2.09 5.45 2.51
CA TYR A 152 2.65 6.47 1.64
C TYR A 152 4.02 6.03 1.15
N GLU A 153 4.17 5.91 -0.16
CA GLU A 153 5.44 5.70 -0.86
C GLU A 153 5.86 7.04 -1.45
N ILE A 154 6.86 7.64 -0.85
CA ILE A 154 7.21 9.04 -1.17
C ILE A 154 8.10 9.20 -2.38
N PHE A 155 8.70 8.11 -2.88
CA PHE A 155 9.64 8.13 -3.99
C PHE A 155 9.75 6.73 -4.60
N ASN A 156 9.40 6.59 -5.87
CA ASN A 156 9.37 5.29 -6.54
C ASN A 156 10.77 4.70 -6.76
N GLU A 157 11.56 5.30 -7.65
CA GLU A 157 12.87 4.79 -8.07
C GLU A 157 13.89 5.91 -8.11
N PRO A 158 14.64 6.15 -7.01
CA PRO A 158 15.75 7.10 -7.04
C PRO A 158 16.91 6.55 -7.86
N GLU A 159 17.02 6.99 -9.13
CA GLU A 159 18.05 6.49 -10.05
C GLU A 159 19.46 6.94 -9.64
N ARG A 160 19.95 8.03 -10.23
CA ARG A 160 21.30 8.57 -9.96
C ARG A 160 21.25 9.71 -8.96
N ILE A 161 20.66 9.46 -7.79
CA ILE A 161 20.46 10.44 -6.72
C ILE A 161 21.19 9.96 -5.46
N GLU A 162 21.98 10.85 -4.87
CA GLU A 162 22.71 10.54 -3.65
C GLU A 162 21.75 10.27 -2.48
N TRP A 163 22.09 9.27 -1.66
CA TRP A 163 21.26 8.89 -0.51
C TRP A 163 21.01 10.04 0.49
N SER A 164 21.96 10.99 0.58
CA SER A 164 21.81 12.21 1.37
C SER A 164 20.66 13.10 0.88
N GLU A 165 20.46 13.20 -0.44
CA GLU A 165 19.39 13.97 -1.05
C GLU A 165 18.03 13.30 -0.82
N VAL A 166 17.95 11.99 -0.95
CA VAL A 166 16.73 11.21 -0.63
C VAL A 166 16.34 11.40 0.85
N LYS A 167 17.32 11.37 1.77
CA LYS A 167 17.06 11.65 3.19
C LYS A 167 16.59 13.08 3.44
N ALA A 168 17.15 14.06 2.77
CA ALA A 168 16.74 15.46 2.85
C ALA A 168 15.30 15.64 2.32
N PHE A 169 14.98 15.04 1.19
CA PHE A 169 13.63 15.01 0.62
C PHE A 169 12.61 14.44 1.60
N ARG A 170 12.87 13.25 2.16
CA ARG A 170 12.02 12.66 3.20
C ARG A 170 11.81 13.61 4.39
N LYS A 171 12.89 14.24 4.89
CA LYS A 171 12.81 15.16 6.03
C LYS A 171 11.91 16.38 5.73
N ASN A 172 11.90 16.87 4.49
CA ASN A 172 11.04 17.98 4.10
C ASN A 172 9.55 17.57 4.07
N LEU A 173 9.24 16.35 3.65
CA LEU A 173 7.87 15.82 3.69
C LEU A 173 7.38 15.67 5.14
N SER A 174 8.22 15.12 6.04
CA SER A 174 7.85 14.87 7.45
C SER A 174 7.61 16.14 8.28
N LYS A 175 8.08 17.31 7.84
CA LYS A 175 7.89 18.58 8.57
C LYS A 175 6.48 19.17 8.44
N ARG A 176 5.73 18.79 7.41
CA ARG A 176 4.41 19.34 7.10
C ARG A 176 3.27 18.34 7.24
N SER A 177 3.54 17.07 7.11
CA SER A 177 2.53 16.03 7.33
C SER A 177 2.43 15.71 8.82
N GLU A 178 1.21 15.61 9.34
CA GLU A 178 0.93 15.17 10.71
C GLU A 178 1.66 13.86 11.03
N PRO A 179 2.34 13.74 12.20
CA PRO A 179 3.25 12.63 12.50
C PRO A 179 2.59 11.26 12.66
N THR A 180 1.28 11.15 12.54
CA THR A 180 0.53 10.00 13.07
C THR A 180 0.44 8.79 12.13
N THR A 181 0.77 8.88 10.83
CA THR A 181 0.48 7.75 9.93
C THR A 181 1.41 7.63 8.72
N LEU A 182 2.56 8.27 8.71
CA LEU A 182 3.47 8.13 7.60
C LEU A 182 4.27 6.82 7.73
N THR A 183 3.67 5.70 7.34
CA THR A 183 4.44 4.50 7.03
C THR A 183 5.15 4.76 5.69
N ILE A 184 6.38 5.26 5.77
CA ILE A 184 7.22 5.51 4.60
C ILE A 184 7.86 4.17 4.26
N LEU A 185 7.34 3.53 3.20
CA LEU A 185 8.03 2.44 2.54
C LEU A 185 9.05 3.04 1.55
N PHE A 186 10.31 2.69 1.74
CA PHE A 186 11.31 2.73 0.68
C PHE A 186 11.41 1.30 0.13
N LEU A 187 11.16 1.14 -1.11
CA LEU A 187 11.50 -0.07 -1.86
C LEU A 187 12.90 0.10 -2.44
#